data_ea361d4980199ae06b342f9030bba4b8
#
_entry.id   ea361d4980199ae06b342f9030bba4b8
#
_cell.length_a   1.000
_cell.length_b   1.000
_cell.length_c   1.000
_cell.angle_alpha   90.00
_cell.angle_beta   90.00
_cell.angle_gamma   90.00
#
_symmetry.space_group_name_H-M   'P 1'
#
loop_
_entity.id
_entity.type
_entity.pdbx_description
1 polymer ?
#
loop_
_entity_poly.entity_id
_entity_poly.type
_entity_poly.pdbx_seq_one_letter_code
_entity_poly.pdbx_strand_id
1 'polypeptide(L)'
;GIYTDLTIRQELPAVLKGLAVQGRIAYDHFSNIYENYSKTYVYGSPTVADWLDGEPQLGKAFTGGSESDLGASISTNSFSRRFHADASADYQNTFGAHSIYSQLKYDYEFSDEFAINSTLYRQNISWYTHYGLLDRYFLDLALVESGSNRLAPGSKWALSPTVSAAWVLSKENFMKNLNWVDFLKLRASYGIIQTDILPESGWMYYMQQYQTTGGTYPFNSGFQSDFGRTYLDAIATSGLTREKAAKFNAGVDATLFGGLDFSFDGFYQRRSNIWVSTAGKYSSELGVDAPYEGDGIVDSWGW
;
A
#
# COMPACT_ATOMS: atom_id res chain seq x y z
N GLY A 1 6.25 -0.01 21.02
CA GLY A 1 6.82 -0.39 19.73
C GLY A 1 8.35 -0.33 19.76
N ILE A 2 8.96 -1.02 18.85
CA ILE A 2 10.41 -1.00 18.61
C ILE A 2 10.60 -0.58 17.17
N TYR A 3 11.46 0.43 16.95
CA TYR A 3 11.81 0.95 15.64
C TYR A 3 13.32 0.99 15.54
N THR A 4 13.88 0.30 14.58
CA THR A 4 15.33 0.17 14.42
C THR A 4 15.70 0.36 12.95
N ASP A 5 16.71 1.17 12.71
CA ASP A 5 17.25 1.43 11.37
C ASP A 5 18.78 1.42 11.46
N LEU A 6 19.42 0.70 10.55
CA LEU A 6 20.86 0.69 10.38
C LEU A 6 21.19 0.91 8.92
N THR A 7 21.92 1.98 8.62
CA THR A 7 22.42 2.29 7.29
C THR A 7 23.93 2.33 7.30
N ILE A 8 24.55 1.64 6.36
CA ILE A 8 25.99 1.66 6.13
C ILE A 8 26.22 2.12 4.69
N ARG A 9 27.02 3.16 4.51
CA ARG A 9 27.43 3.68 3.21
C ARG A 9 28.94 3.70 3.11
N GLN A 10 29.48 3.20 2.01
CA GLN A 10 30.90 3.16 1.74
C GLN A 10 31.18 3.76 0.36
N GLU A 11 32.01 4.77 0.31
CA GLU A 11 32.56 5.28 -0.93
C GLU A 11 33.72 4.41 -1.40
N LEU A 12 33.79 4.16 -2.69
CA LEU A 12 34.78 3.27 -3.32
C LEU A 12 35.63 3.97 -4.39
N PRO A 13 36.27 5.11 -4.06
CA PRO A 13 37.04 5.90 -5.02
C PRO A 13 38.26 5.14 -5.60
N ALA A 14 38.76 4.13 -4.87
CA ALA A 14 39.85 3.28 -5.35
C ALA A 14 39.42 2.31 -6.47
N VAL A 15 38.12 1.97 -6.55
CA VAL A 15 37.55 1.13 -7.60
C VAL A 15 37.13 1.99 -8.78
N LEU A 16 36.32 3.01 -8.50
CA LEU A 16 35.84 3.97 -9.48
C LEU A 16 35.52 5.30 -8.80
N LYS A 17 36.10 6.41 -9.29
CA LYS A 17 35.83 7.74 -8.75
C LYS A 17 34.34 8.06 -8.90
N GLY A 18 33.69 8.37 -7.79
CA GLY A 18 32.27 8.69 -7.75
C GLY A 18 31.33 7.48 -7.50
N LEU A 19 31.89 6.28 -7.27
CA LEU A 19 31.15 5.10 -6.89
C LEU A 19 30.98 5.04 -5.36
N ALA A 20 29.77 4.76 -4.91
CA ALA A 20 29.45 4.42 -3.54
C ALA A 20 28.51 3.21 -3.49
N VAL A 21 28.55 2.46 -2.42
CA VAL A 21 27.60 1.38 -2.11
C VAL A 21 26.96 1.65 -0.78
N GLN A 22 25.70 1.30 -0.64
CA GLN A 22 24.93 1.47 0.57
C GLN A 22 24.12 0.21 0.85
N GLY A 23 24.05 -0.16 2.13
CA GLY A 23 23.11 -1.17 2.63
C GLY A 23 22.32 -0.59 3.78
N ARG A 24 21.05 -0.91 3.85
CA ARG A 24 20.14 -0.51 4.92
C ARG A 24 19.30 -1.69 5.37
N ILE A 25 19.11 -1.80 6.69
CA ILE A 25 18.19 -2.74 7.31
C ILE A 25 17.35 -1.96 8.29
N ALA A 26 16.03 -2.13 8.23
CA ALA A 26 15.10 -1.53 9.18
C ALA A 26 14.11 -2.59 9.68
N TYR A 27 13.77 -2.49 10.95
CA TYR A 27 12.79 -3.35 11.60
C TYR A 27 11.87 -2.53 12.49
N ASP A 28 10.58 -2.63 12.22
CA ASP A 28 9.55 -2.00 13.02
C ASP A 28 8.67 -3.09 13.63
N HIS A 29 8.41 -2.99 14.91
CA HIS A 29 7.48 -3.83 15.62
C HIS A 29 6.58 -3.01 16.52
N PHE A 30 5.29 -3.21 16.38
CA PHE A 30 4.27 -2.66 17.26
C PHE A 30 3.37 -3.81 17.76
N SER A 31 3.10 -3.83 19.06
CA SER A 31 2.11 -4.74 19.63
C SER A 31 1.30 -4.03 20.73
N ASN A 32 0.03 -4.37 20.80
CA ASN A 32 -0.89 -3.89 21.79
C ASN A 32 -1.44 -5.09 22.57
N ILE A 33 -1.11 -5.16 23.84
CA ILE A 33 -1.44 -6.27 24.73
C ILE A 33 -2.35 -5.72 25.84
N TYR A 34 -3.47 -6.37 26.05
CA TYR A 34 -4.38 -6.06 27.14
C TYR A 34 -4.30 -7.15 28.20
N GLU A 35 -4.17 -6.72 29.42
CA GLU A 35 -4.37 -7.55 30.59
C GLU A 35 -5.76 -7.22 31.16
N ASN A 36 -6.66 -8.17 31.07
CA ASN A 36 -8.04 -8.02 31.52
C ASN A 36 -8.25 -8.76 32.82
N TYR A 37 -8.83 -8.10 33.78
CA TYR A 37 -9.29 -8.68 35.01
C TYR A 37 -10.80 -8.73 35.01
N SER A 38 -11.36 -9.91 35.29
CA SER A 38 -12.81 -10.10 35.36
C SER A 38 -13.21 -10.86 36.62
N LYS A 39 -14.30 -10.42 37.23
CA LYS A 39 -14.96 -11.12 38.32
C LYS A 39 -16.45 -11.06 38.10
N THR A 40 -17.12 -12.21 38.29
CA THR A 40 -18.56 -12.26 38.27
C THR A 40 -19.07 -12.27 39.71
N TYR A 41 -20.23 -11.67 39.90
CA TYR A 41 -20.86 -11.55 41.21
C TYR A 41 -22.26 -12.15 41.15
N VAL A 42 -22.69 -12.70 42.27
CA VAL A 42 -24.11 -12.99 42.47
C VAL A 42 -24.83 -11.69 42.66
N TYR A 43 -25.92 -11.49 41.97
CA TYR A 43 -26.81 -10.33 42.12
C TYR A 43 -28.23 -10.79 42.42
N GLY A 44 -28.96 -9.94 43.11
CA GLY A 44 -30.36 -10.24 43.43
C GLY A 44 -31.16 -8.97 43.50
N SER A 45 -32.42 -9.10 43.15
CA SER A 45 -33.43 -8.05 43.34
C SER A 45 -34.55 -8.61 44.20
N PRO A 46 -34.92 -7.94 45.27
CA PRO A 46 -36.09 -8.33 46.06
C PRO A 46 -37.36 -8.16 45.20
N THR A 47 -38.26 -9.14 45.26
CA THR A 47 -39.58 -9.04 44.65
C THR A 47 -40.55 -8.55 45.71
N VAL A 48 -41.53 -7.72 45.31
CA VAL A 48 -42.64 -7.36 46.19
C VAL A 48 -43.62 -8.52 46.20
N ALA A 49 -43.77 -9.15 47.38
CA ALA A 49 -44.67 -10.30 47.55
C ALA A 49 -46.06 -9.85 47.88
N ASP A 50 -46.22 -8.72 48.61
CA ASP A 50 -47.51 -8.20 49.06
C ASP A 50 -47.37 -6.72 49.41
N TRP A 51 -48.47 -6.04 49.66
CA TRP A 51 -48.58 -4.65 50.13
C TRP A 51 -49.40 -4.60 51.43
N LEU A 52 -48.78 -4.15 52.51
CA LEU A 52 -49.43 -3.97 53.79
C LEU A 52 -49.41 -2.49 54.15
N ASP A 53 -50.60 -1.92 54.33
CA ASP A 53 -50.78 -0.47 54.64
C ASP A 53 -50.07 0.49 53.68
N GLY A 54 -49.98 0.12 52.42
CA GLY A 54 -49.30 0.92 51.41
C GLY A 54 -47.76 0.72 51.35
N GLU A 55 -47.18 -0.11 52.20
CA GLU A 55 -45.78 -0.45 52.21
C GLU A 55 -45.51 -1.79 51.52
N PRO A 56 -44.48 -1.89 50.63
CA PRO A 56 -44.17 -3.14 49.92
C PRO A 56 -43.60 -4.17 50.89
N GLN A 57 -44.21 -5.34 50.95
CA GLN A 57 -43.66 -6.51 51.64
C GLN A 57 -42.75 -7.28 50.71
N LEU A 58 -41.44 -7.29 51.02
CA LEU A 58 -40.43 -7.91 50.19
C LEU A 58 -40.54 -9.43 50.30
N GLY A 59 -40.72 -10.07 49.17
CA GLY A 59 -40.70 -11.53 49.03
C GLY A 59 -39.27 -12.08 48.84
N LYS A 60 -39.22 -13.32 48.39
CA LYS A 60 -37.97 -13.99 48.10
C LYS A 60 -37.23 -13.25 47.02
N ALA A 61 -35.99 -12.89 47.31
CA ALA A 61 -35.14 -12.25 46.32
C ALA A 61 -34.89 -13.20 45.11
N PHE A 62 -35.07 -12.66 43.93
CA PHE A 62 -34.53 -13.35 42.74
C PHE A 62 -33.02 -13.21 42.76
N THR A 63 -32.31 -14.34 42.64
CA THR A 63 -30.84 -14.35 42.55
C THR A 63 -30.43 -14.87 41.21
N GLY A 64 -29.55 -14.15 40.56
CA GLY A 64 -28.93 -14.51 39.28
C GLY A 64 -27.41 -14.39 39.34
N GLY A 65 -26.75 -14.96 38.35
CA GLY A 65 -25.30 -14.98 38.29
C GLY A 65 -24.65 -16.04 39.19
N SER A 66 -23.35 -16.07 39.14
CA SER A 66 -22.50 -16.90 40.00
C SER A 66 -21.29 -16.09 40.44
N GLU A 67 -20.81 -16.32 41.65
CA GLU A 67 -19.59 -15.72 42.11
C GLU A 67 -18.37 -16.44 41.53
N SER A 68 -17.39 -15.70 41.01
CA SER A 68 -16.12 -16.26 40.61
C SER A 68 -14.98 -15.59 41.34
N ASP A 69 -13.84 -16.25 41.42
CA ASP A 69 -12.59 -15.60 41.78
C ASP A 69 -12.21 -14.57 40.73
N LEU A 70 -11.30 -13.64 41.10
CA LEU A 70 -10.73 -12.69 40.15
C LEU A 70 -9.91 -13.42 39.10
N GLY A 71 -10.42 -13.51 37.88
CA GLY A 71 -9.74 -14.07 36.74
C GLY A 71 -8.88 -13.03 36.04
N ALA A 72 -7.66 -13.40 35.67
CA ALA A 72 -6.79 -12.58 34.82
C ALA A 72 -6.66 -13.26 33.44
N SER A 73 -6.74 -12.47 32.39
CA SER A 73 -6.47 -12.93 31.01
C SER A 73 -5.64 -11.93 30.25
N ILE A 74 -4.69 -12.40 29.49
CA ILE A 74 -3.87 -11.59 28.61
C ILE A 74 -4.32 -11.86 27.18
N SER A 75 -4.63 -10.80 26.44
CA SER A 75 -4.98 -10.88 25.03
C SER A 75 -4.17 -9.91 24.20
N THR A 76 -3.69 -10.37 23.04
CA THR A 76 -3.10 -9.50 22.03
C THR A 76 -4.23 -8.92 21.20
N ASN A 77 -4.36 -7.58 21.23
CA ASN A 77 -5.41 -6.90 20.45
C ASN A 77 -4.94 -6.61 19.03
N SER A 78 -3.69 -6.21 18.88
CA SER A 78 -3.09 -5.97 17.58
C SER A 78 -1.58 -6.12 17.65
N PHE A 79 -0.99 -6.53 16.56
CA PHE A 79 0.44 -6.39 16.33
C PHE A 79 0.70 -6.05 14.86
N SER A 80 1.78 -5.39 14.61
CA SER A 80 2.36 -5.27 13.27
C SER A 80 3.86 -5.40 13.36
N ARG A 81 4.44 -6.01 12.36
CA ARG A 81 5.89 -6.09 12.19
C ARG A 81 6.24 -5.85 10.73
N ARG A 82 7.22 -5.01 10.52
CA ARG A 82 7.74 -4.69 9.20
C ARG A 82 9.25 -4.86 9.20
N PHE A 83 9.74 -5.53 8.21
CA PHE A 83 11.16 -5.64 7.93
C PHE A 83 11.43 -5.07 6.55
N HIS A 84 12.44 -4.23 6.43
CA HIS A 84 12.90 -3.67 5.18
C HIS A 84 14.41 -3.84 5.08
N ALA A 85 14.87 -4.27 3.93
CA ALA A 85 16.29 -4.33 3.61
C ALA A 85 16.51 -3.80 2.20
N ASP A 86 17.48 -2.93 2.03
CA ASP A 86 17.87 -2.46 0.71
C ASP A 86 19.40 -2.42 0.53
N ALA A 87 19.82 -2.57 -0.71
CA ALA A 87 21.19 -2.41 -1.14
C ALA A 87 21.22 -1.59 -2.43
N SER A 88 22.10 -0.61 -2.50
CA SER A 88 22.29 0.22 -3.69
C SER A 88 23.75 0.40 -4.05
N ALA A 89 23.98 0.63 -5.34
CA ALA A 89 25.23 1.14 -5.88
C ALA A 89 24.94 2.46 -6.61
N ASP A 90 25.61 3.51 -6.19
CA ASP A 90 25.44 4.86 -6.70
C ASP A 90 26.73 5.29 -7.42
N TYR A 91 26.58 5.84 -8.60
CA TYR A 91 27.68 6.44 -9.36
C TYR A 91 27.36 7.87 -9.69
N GLN A 92 28.25 8.79 -9.32
CA GLN A 92 28.15 10.20 -9.66
C GLN A 92 29.48 10.72 -10.16
N ASN A 93 29.47 11.36 -11.34
CA ASN A 93 30.66 11.97 -11.90
C ASN A 93 30.32 13.12 -12.85
N THR A 94 31.29 14.00 -13.04
CA THR A 94 31.24 15.08 -14.03
C THR A 94 32.54 15.05 -14.82
N PHE A 95 32.43 14.96 -16.15
CA PHE A 95 33.56 14.92 -17.07
C PHE A 95 33.30 15.85 -18.25
N GLY A 96 34.04 16.96 -18.26
CA GLY A 96 33.85 18.02 -19.25
C GLY A 96 32.45 18.62 -19.17
N ALA A 97 31.71 18.52 -20.27
CA ALA A 97 30.35 19.05 -20.39
C ALA A 97 29.27 18.05 -19.93
N HIS A 98 29.66 16.90 -19.47
CA HIS A 98 28.75 15.79 -19.12
C HIS A 98 28.66 15.63 -17.60
N SER A 99 27.47 15.54 -17.07
CA SER A 99 27.18 15.13 -15.69
C SER A 99 26.33 13.88 -15.70
N ILE A 100 26.67 12.92 -14.87
CA ILE A 100 25.91 11.68 -14.72
C ILE A 100 25.74 11.34 -13.25
N TYR A 101 24.53 10.96 -12.89
CA TYR A 101 24.21 10.23 -11.67
C TYR A 101 23.44 8.96 -12.06
N SER A 102 23.85 7.82 -11.55
CA SER A 102 23.16 6.56 -11.79
C SER A 102 23.11 5.75 -10.52
N GLN A 103 21.96 5.16 -10.23
CA GLN A 103 21.73 4.31 -9.06
C GLN A 103 21.08 3.01 -9.52
N LEU A 104 21.66 1.90 -9.08
CA LEU A 104 21.01 0.59 -9.11
C LEU A 104 20.68 0.21 -7.67
N LYS A 105 19.40 -0.12 -7.39
CA LYS A 105 18.94 -0.47 -6.06
C LYS A 105 18.10 -1.74 -6.10
N TYR A 106 18.30 -2.62 -5.15
CA TYR A 106 17.39 -3.69 -4.78
C TYR A 106 16.79 -3.38 -3.42
N ASP A 107 15.48 -3.54 -3.27
CA ASP A 107 14.81 -3.47 -1.97
C ASP A 107 13.87 -4.65 -1.75
N TYR A 108 13.77 -5.04 -0.50
CA TYR A 108 12.91 -6.09 0.00
C TYR A 108 12.10 -5.57 1.17
N GLU A 109 10.80 -5.76 1.13
CA GLU A 109 9.86 -5.42 2.19
C GLU A 109 9.08 -6.67 2.61
N PHE A 110 9.04 -6.90 3.92
CA PHE A 110 8.16 -7.83 4.58
C PHE A 110 7.27 -7.03 5.54
N SER A 111 5.97 -7.23 5.48
CA SER A 111 5.01 -6.65 6.40
C SER A 111 4.00 -7.72 6.84
N ASP A 112 3.77 -7.78 8.14
CA ASP A 112 2.82 -8.71 8.75
C ASP A 112 2.00 -7.97 9.80
N GLU A 113 0.69 -8.08 9.69
CA GLU A 113 -0.27 -7.40 10.54
C GLU A 113 -1.16 -8.42 11.25
N PHE A 114 -1.84 -7.98 12.29
CA PHE A 114 -2.76 -8.83 13.05
C PHE A 114 -4.03 -9.12 12.25
N ALA A 115 -3.88 -9.91 11.20
CA ALA A 115 -4.99 -10.44 10.41
C ALA A 115 -4.56 -11.78 9.76
N ILE A 116 -5.51 -12.64 9.50
CA ILE A 116 -5.24 -13.90 8.81
C ILE A 116 -4.80 -13.61 7.38
N ASN A 117 -3.69 -14.20 6.96
CA ASN A 117 -3.14 -14.06 5.61
C ASN A 117 -2.80 -12.60 5.20
N SER A 118 -2.42 -11.75 6.15
CA SER A 118 -2.07 -10.36 5.86
C SER A 118 -0.60 -10.16 5.48
N THR A 119 0.21 -11.21 5.51
CA THR A 119 1.66 -11.12 5.27
C THR A 119 1.97 -10.68 3.83
N LEU A 120 2.62 -9.54 3.70
CA LEU A 120 3.01 -8.95 2.43
C LEU A 120 4.51 -9.12 2.22
N TYR A 121 4.88 -9.58 1.04
CA TYR A 121 6.24 -9.61 0.54
C TYR A 121 6.33 -8.80 -0.74
N ARG A 122 7.21 -7.81 -0.75
CA ARG A 122 7.55 -7.01 -1.94
C ARG A 122 9.04 -7.04 -2.19
N GLN A 123 9.39 -7.03 -3.45
CA GLN A 123 10.76 -6.90 -3.92
C GLN A 123 10.77 -5.95 -5.10
N ASN A 124 11.74 -5.04 -5.12
CA ASN A 124 11.89 -4.15 -6.26
C ASN A 124 13.36 -4.12 -6.68
N ILE A 125 13.56 -4.10 -7.98
CA ILE A 125 14.84 -3.78 -8.60
C ILE A 125 14.63 -2.46 -9.33
N SER A 126 15.37 -1.44 -8.97
CA SER A 126 15.23 -0.12 -9.58
C SER A 126 16.56 0.35 -10.15
N TRP A 127 16.49 0.91 -11.34
CA TRP A 127 17.60 1.62 -11.95
C TRP A 127 17.11 3.03 -12.29
N TYR A 128 17.86 4.01 -11.80
CA TYR A 128 17.65 5.43 -12.10
C TYR A 128 18.92 6.02 -12.69
N THR A 129 18.80 6.83 -13.72
CA THR A 129 19.92 7.58 -14.28
C THR A 129 19.47 8.99 -14.61
N HIS A 130 20.23 9.96 -14.14
CA HIS A 130 20.16 11.36 -14.52
C HIS A 130 21.39 11.72 -15.33
N TYR A 131 21.19 12.23 -16.53
CA TYR A 131 22.25 12.68 -17.41
C TYR A 131 22.06 14.15 -17.77
N GLY A 132 23.11 14.94 -17.60
CA GLY A 132 23.16 16.33 -17.98
C GLY A 132 24.25 16.60 -19.04
N LEU A 133 23.92 17.38 -20.04
CA LEU A 133 24.85 17.82 -21.08
C LEU A 133 24.88 19.34 -21.15
N LEU A 134 26.07 19.95 -21.01
CA LEU A 134 26.32 21.39 -21.08
C LEU A 134 25.48 22.21 -20.08
N ASP A 135 24.93 21.59 -19.03
CA ASP A 135 23.92 22.18 -18.13
C ASP A 135 22.71 22.79 -18.87
N ARG A 136 22.38 22.25 -20.04
CA ARG A 136 21.27 22.70 -20.90
C ARG A 136 20.28 21.60 -21.17
N TYR A 137 20.77 20.39 -21.44
CA TYR A 137 19.97 19.25 -21.80
C TYR A 137 20.04 18.23 -20.68
N PHE A 138 18.90 17.78 -20.22
CA PHE A 138 18.81 16.81 -19.17
C PHE A 138 17.91 15.65 -19.60
N LEU A 139 18.31 14.46 -19.24
CA LEU A 139 17.55 13.22 -19.49
C LEU A 139 17.53 12.39 -18.20
N ASP A 140 16.35 12.02 -17.75
CA ASP A 140 16.18 11.06 -16.69
C ASP A 140 15.55 9.77 -17.22
N LEU A 141 16.04 8.66 -16.74
CA LEU A 141 15.49 7.33 -16.98
C LEU A 141 15.32 6.63 -15.65
N ALA A 142 14.12 6.13 -15.38
CA ALA A 142 13.84 5.26 -14.24
C ALA A 142 13.16 3.98 -14.71
N LEU A 143 13.70 2.84 -14.31
CA LEU A 143 13.12 1.52 -14.54
C LEU A 143 12.94 0.85 -13.19
N VAL A 144 11.72 0.47 -12.86
CA VAL A 144 11.41 -0.23 -11.61
C VAL A 144 10.69 -1.53 -11.95
N GLU A 145 11.35 -2.66 -11.67
CA GLU A 145 10.74 -3.98 -11.72
C GLU A 145 10.27 -4.36 -10.31
N SER A 146 8.96 -4.45 -10.13
CA SER A 146 8.33 -4.69 -8.82
C SER A 146 7.71 -6.07 -8.74
N GLY A 147 8.04 -6.83 -7.70
CA GLY A 147 7.44 -8.13 -7.36
C GLY A 147 6.58 -8.06 -6.11
N SER A 148 5.44 -8.75 -6.12
CA SER A 148 4.53 -8.83 -4.97
C SER A 148 3.89 -10.21 -4.86
N ASN A 149 3.70 -10.69 -3.62
CA ASN A 149 3.01 -11.95 -3.37
C ASN A 149 1.48 -11.85 -3.43
N ARG A 150 0.94 -10.63 -3.56
CA ARG A 150 -0.52 -10.42 -3.69
C ARG A 150 -1.09 -10.89 -5.01
N LEU A 151 -0.25 -11.04 -6.03
CA LEU A 151 -0.64 -11.40 -7.38
C LEU A 151 -0.30 -12.86 -7.70
N ALA A 152 -1.04 -13.44 -8.65
CA ALA A 152 -0.87 -14.81 -9.09
C ALA A 152 0.55 -15.11 -9.59
N PRO A 153 1.02 -16.35 -9.47
CA PRO A 153 2.21 -16.80 -10.19
C PRO A 153 2.11 -16.46 -11.68
N GLY A 154 3.08 -15.81 -12.24
CA GLY A 154 3.07 -15.31 -13.63
C GLY A 154 2.70 -13.83 -13.77
N SER A 155 2.00 -13.23 -12.79
CA SER A 155 1.68 -11.79 -12.76
C SER A 155 2.35 -11.04 -11.61
N LYS A 156 3.24 -11.71 -10.86
CA LYS A 156 3.89 -11.14 -9.66
C LYS A 156 4.79 -9.96 -9.98
N TRP A 157 5.46 -9.98 -11.13
CA TRP A 157 6.45 -8.99 -11.53
C TRP A 157 5.88 -8.02 -12.56
N ALA A 158 6.25 -6.76 -12.46
CA ALA A 158 5.83 -5.74 -13.39
C ALA A 158 6.84 -4.61 -13.51
N LEU A 159 7.16 -4.25 -14.76
CA LEU A 159 8.08 -3.17 -15.08
C LEU A 159 7.33 -1.83 -15.20
N SER A 160 7.81 -0.85 -14.45
CA SER A 160 7.32 0.54 -14.43
C SER A 160 8.42 1.48 -14.98
N PRO A 161 8.45 1.72 -16.29
CA PRO A 161 9.40 2.62 -16.92
C PRO A 161 8.94 4.07 -16.82
N THR A 162 9.90 4.98 -16.63
CA THR A 162 9.68 6.43 -16.70
C THR A 162 10.86 7.08 -17.43
N VAL A 163 10.55 8.01 -18.31
CA VAL A 163 11.54 8.85 -18.99
C VAL A 163 11.13 10.31 -18.85
N SER A 164 12.09 11.18 -18.58
CA SER A 164 11.88 12.62 -18.63
C SER A 164 13.03 13.32 -19.33
N ALA A 165 12.72 14.45 -19.97
CA ALA A 165 13.70 15.32 -20.61
C ALA A 165 13.43 16.76 -20.22
N ALA A 166 14.53 17.54 -20.11
CA ALA A 166 14.44 18.97 -19.88
C ALA A 166 15.48 19.72 -20.72
N TRP A 167 15.08 20.89 -21.18
CA TRP A 167 15.91 21.77 -21.99
C TRP A 167 15.89 23.17 -21.41
N VAL A 168 17.06 23.67 -21.00
CA VAL A 168 17.24 25.04 -20.52
C VAL A 168 17.49 25.95 -21.71
N LEU A 169 16.43 26.47 -22.30
CA LEU A 169 16.45 27.33 -23.49
C LEU A 169 17.23 28.62 -23.28
N SER A 170 17.12 29.23 -22.08
CA SER A 170 17.81 30.48 -21.75
C SER A 170 19.33 30.40 -21.88
N LYS A 171 19.92 29.18 -21.82
CA LYS A 171 21.36 28.96 -22.02
C LYS A 171 21.77 28.84 -23.49
N GLU A 172 20.81 28.88 -24.42
CA GLU A 172 21.09 28.79 -25.85
C GLU A 172 21.58 30.11 -26.46
N ASN A 173 22.41 30.01 -27.51
CA ASN A 173 22.98 31.16 -28.14
C ASN A 173 21.93 32.11 -28.75
N PHE A 174 20.84 31.58 -29.27
CA PHE A 174 19.76 32.39 -29.88
C PHE A 174 18.91 33.12 -28.83
N MET A 175 18.98 32.75 -27.55
CA MET A 175 18.27 33.42 -26.45
C MET A 175 19.07 34.58 -25.83
N LYS A 176 20.36 34.68 -26.07
CA LYS A 176 21.26 35.66 -25.44
C LYS A 176 20.87 37.12 -25.66
N ASN A 177 20.14 37.41 -26.72
CA ASN A 177 19.69 38.77 -27.03
C ASN A 177 18.34 39.14 -26.40
N LEU A 178 17.70 38.19 -25.68
CA LEU A 178 16.42 38.39 -25.02
C LEU A 178 16.64 38.75 -23.54
N ASN A 179 17.03 39.99 -23.28
CA ASN A 179 17.43 40.48 -21.94
C ASN A 179 16.28 40.47 -20.91
N TRP A 180 15.05 40.22 -21.34
CA TRP A 180 13.89 40.12 -20.46
C TRP A 180 13.59 38.70 -20.00
N VAL A 181 14.31 37.70 -20.54
CA VAL A 181 14.22 36.29 -20.14
C VAL A 181 15.46 35.91 -19.34
N ASP A 182 15.34 35.84 -18.03
CA ASP A 182 16.44 35.48 -17.15
C ASP A 182 16.66 33.95 -17.13
N PHE A 183 15.55 33.21 -17.11
CA PHE A 183 15.56 31.77 -17.14
C PHE A 183 14.37 31.25 -17.95
N LEU A 184 14.58 30.21 -18.75
CA LEU A 184 13.53 29.53 -19.49
C LEU A 184 13.91 28.04 -19.64
N LYS A 185 13.05 27.14 -19.13
CA LYS A 185 13.23 25.70 -19.19
C LYS A 185 11.95 25.03 -19.66
N LEU A 186 12.07 24.16 -20.64
CA LEU A 186 11.01 23.22 -21.03
C LEU A 186 11.29 21.86 -20.40
N ARG A 187 10.24 21.16 -20.02
CA ARG A 187 10.33 19.81 -19.50
C ARG A 187 9.16 18.95 -19.99
N ALA A 188 9.43 17.69 -20.19
CA ALA A 188 8.42 16.69 -20.51
C ALA A 188 8.77 15.36 -19.86
N SER A 189 7.76 14.62 -19.43
CA SER A 189 7.94 13.29 -18.88
C SER A 189 6.81 12.34 -19.31
N TYR A 190 7.16 11.08 -19.44
CA TYR A 190 6.20 9.99 -19.63
C TYR A 190 6.61 8.80 -18.77
N GLY A 191 5.66 8.20 -18.09
CA GLY A 191 5.91 7.03 -17.27
C GLY A 191 4.68 6.15 -17.09
N ILE A 192 4.95 4.89 -16.80
CA ILE A 192 3.94 3.90 -16.42
C ILE A 192 4.20 3.51 -14.98
N ILE A 193 3.21 3.71 -14.13
CA ILE A 193 3.22 3.26 -12.74
C ILE A 193 2.25 2.10 -12.60
N GLN A 194 2.66 1.06 -11.89
CA GLN A 194 1.83 -0.10 -11.64
C GLN A 194 1.72 -0.36 -10.15
N THR A 195 0.49 -0.64 -9.67
CA THR A 195 0.22 -0.91 -8.26
C THR A 195 -0.36 -2.31 -8.07
N ASP A 196 -0.02 -2.94 -6.94
CA ASP A 196 -0.57 -4.20 -6.46
C ASP A 196 -1.59 -4.02 -5.33
N ILE A 197 -2.07 -2.78 -5.12
CA ILE A 197 -3.09 -2.48 -4.12
C ILE A 197 -4.41 -3.06 -4.59
N LEU A 198 -4.96 -3.98 -3.81
CA LEU A 198 -6.22 -4.66 -4.07
C LEU A 198 -7.36 -3.95 -3.32
N PRO A 199 -8.59 -3.96 -3.85
CA PRO A 199 -9.75 -3.42 -3.15
C PRO A 199 -9.97 -4.12 -1.79
N GLU A 200 -10.57 -3.39 -0.84
CA GLU A 200 -11.04 -3.92 0.45
C GLU A 200 -9.99 -4.71 1.23
N SER A 201 -8.72 -4.32 1.13
CA SER A 201 -7.60 -5.05 1.76
C SER A 201 -7.53 -6.53 1.35
N GLY A 202 -8.11 -6.87 0.20
CA GLY A 202 -8.23 -8.24 -0.29
C GLY A 202 -6.89 -8.96 -0.39
N TRP A 203 -6.96 -10.25 -0.14
CA TRP A 203 -5.81 -11.12 -0.13
C TRP A 203 -6.02 -12.27 -1.12
N MET A 204 -5.03 -12.50 -1.97
CA MET A 204 -5.00 -13.67 -2.86
C MET A 204 -6.29 -13.89 -3.67
N TYR A 205 -6.88 -12.84 -4.26
CA TYR A 205 -8.07 -12.94 -5.09
C TYR A 205 -7.95 -13.92 -6.27
N TYR A 206 -6.74 -14.34 -6.61
CA TYR A 206 -6.50 -15.36 -7.62
C TYR A 206 -6.75 -16.80 -7.12
N MET A 207 -7.06 -16.97 -5.83
CA MET A 207 -7.41 -18.27 -5.23
C MET A 207 -8.88 -18.27 -4.80
N GLN A 208 -9.51 -19.43 -4.88
CA GLN A 208 -10.82 -19.63 -4.29
C GLN A 208 -10.74 -19.52 -2.76
N GLN A 209 -11.66 -18.78 -2.17
CA GLN A 209 -11.74 -18.59 -0.73
C GLN A 209 -12.93 -19.34 -0.18
N TYR A 210 -12.73 -19.99 0.96
CA TYR A 210 -13.74 -20.79 1.64
C TYR A 210 -13.92 -20.30 3.07
N GLN A 211 -15.17 -20.18 3.50
CA GLN A 211 -15.53 -19.93 4.89
C GLN A 211 -15.90 -21.25 5.56
N THR A 212 -15.41 -21.43 6.81
CA THR A 212 -15.68 -22.62 7.63
C THR A 212 -16.73 -22.38 8.71
N THR A 213 -17.18 -21.12 8.86
CA THR A 213 -18.12 -20.66 9.88
C THR A 213 -19.51 -20.41 9.32
N GLY A 214 -19.88 -21.12 8.26
CA GLY A 214 -21.22 -21.05 7.67
C GLY A 214 -22.29 -21.53 8.66
N GLY A 215 -23.54 -21.12 8.39
CA GLY A 215 -24.69 -21.50 9.22
C GLY A 215 -24.78 -23.02 9.44
N THR A 216 -25.39 -23.41 10.53
CA THR A 216 -25.56 -24.77 10.92
C THR A 216 -26.69 -25.46 10.16
N TYR A 217 -26.51 -26.74 9.79
CA TYR A 217 -27.59 -27.58 9.28
C TYR A 217 -28.15 -28.42 10.40
N PRO A 218 -29.42 -28.24 10.76
CA PRO A 218 -30.10 -29.18 11.65
C PRO A 218 -30.42 -30.48 10.88
N PHE A 219 -29.67 -31.55 11.13
CA PHE A 219 -29.95 -32.85 10.53
C PHE A 219 -31.11 -33.60 11.22
N ASN A 220 -31.66 -33.07 12.29
CA ASN A 220 -32.77 -33.68 12.99
C ASN A 220 -33.73 -32.64 13.56
N SER A 221 -35.03 -32.81 13.34
CA SER A 221 -36.06 -31.92 13.87
C SER A 221 -36.11 -32.06 15.40
N GLY A 222 -35.41 -31.20 16.10
CA GLY A 222 -35.45 -31.09 17.56
C GLY A 222 -34.11 -31.19 18.30
N PHE A 223 -33.03 -31.54 17.64
CA PHE A 223 -31.69 -31.51 18.22
C PHE A 223 -30.78 -30.63 17.36
N GLN A 224 -30.33 -29.57 17.95
CA GLN A 224 -29.26 -28.74 17.37
C GLN A 224 -27.94 -29.52 17.46
N SER A 225 -27.62 -30.29 16.46
CA SER A 225 -26.24 -30.66 16.21
C SER A 225 -25.70 -29.62 15.22
N ASP A 226 -24.98 -28.66 15.74
CA ASP A 226 -24.39 -27.59 14.99
C ASP A 226 -23.20 -28.09 14.18
N PHE A 227 -23.45 -28.63 13.01
CA PHE A 227 -22.39 -28.88 12.06
C PHE A 227 -22.16 -27.59 11.26
N GLY A 228 -21.05 -26.89 11.54
CA GLY A 228 -20.59 -25.76 10.74
C GLY A 228 -20.34 -26.23 9.31
N ARG A 229 -20.97 -25.58 8.33
CA ARG A 229 -20.73 -25.86 6.92
C ARG A 229 -19.56 -25.04 6.41
N THR A 230 -18.76 -25.66 5.56
CA THR A 230 -17.83 -24.95 4.68
C THR A 230 -18.56 -24.57 3.41
N TYR A 231 -18.43 -23.32 2.98
CA TYR A 231 -18.99 -22.85 1.70
C TYR A 231 -17.96 -22.00 0.96
N LEU A 232 -18.13 -21.89 -0.35
CA LEU A 232 -17.32 -21.00 -1.19
C LEU A 232 -17.71 -19.57 -0.88
N ASP A 233 -16.76 -18.78 -0.42
CA ASP A 233 -16.95 -17.36 -0.07
C ASP A 233 -16.73 -16.47 -1.28
N ALA A 234 -15.64 -16.67 -2.00
CA ALA A 234 -15.33 -15.92 -3.20
C ALA A 234 -14.74 -16.79 -4.29
N ILE A 235 -15.13 -16.52 -5.52
CA ILE A 235 -14.58 -17.16 -6.71
C ILE A 235 -13.22 -16.53 -7.03
N ALA A 236 -12.26 -17.38 -7.42
CA ALA A 236 -10.97 -16.92 -7.88
C ALA A 236 -11.10 -15.99 -9.11
N THR A 237 -10.47 -14.82 -9.04
CA THR A 237 -10.36 -13.93 -10.18
C THR A 237 -9.23 -14.42 -11.10
N SER A 238 -9.60 -14.95 -12.26
CA SER A 238 -8.61 -15.31 -13.29
C SER A 238 -8.09 -14.06 -13.99
N GLY A 239 -6.81 -14.04 -14.35
CA GLY A 239 -6.21 -12.94 -15.10
C GLY A 239 -5.92 -11.67 -14.28
N LEU A 240 -5.82 -11.82 -12.98
CA LEU A 240 -5.50 -10.74 -12.07
C LEU A 240 -4.18 -10.06 -12.42
N THR A 241 -4.23 -8.80 -12.86
CA THR A 241 -3.05 -8.00 -13.21
C THR A 241 -3.02 -6.72 -12.38
N ARG A 242 -1.91 -6.02 -12.42
CA ARG A 242 -1.75 -4.73 -11.74
C ARG A 242 -2.58 -3.64 -12.38
N GLU A 243 -3.11 -2.74 -11.59
CA GLU A 243 -3.60 -1.46 -12.08
C GLU A 243 -2.43 -0.67 -12.67
N LYS A 244 -2.65 -0.05 -13.83
CA LYS A 244 -1.65 0.74 -14.56
C LYS A 244 -2.10 2.19 -14.66
N ALA A 245 -1.17 3.12 -14.40
CA ALA A 245 -1.34 4.54 -14.66
C ALA A 245 -0.27 4.99 -15.65
N ALA A 246 -0.64 5.21 -16.90
CA ALA A 246 0.21 5.88 -17.88
C ALA A 246 0.05 7.39 -17.69
N LYS A 247 1.16 8.09 -17.43
CA LYS A 247 1.19 9.51 -17.12
C LYS A 247 2.08 10.24 -18.11
N PHE A 248 1.56 11.31 -18.67
CA PHE A 248 2.31 12.30 -19.45
C PHE A 248 2.23 13.66 -18.75
N ASN A 249 3.34 14.36 -18.67
CA ASN A 249 3.40 15.73 -18.18
C ASN A 249 4.32 16.52 -19.08
N ALA A 250 3.94 17.76 -19.38
CA ALA A 250 4.79 18.74 -20.04
C ALA A 250 4.66 20.09 -19.33
N GLY A 251 5.77 20.77 -19.14
CA GLY A 251 5.78 22.02 -18.41
C GLY A 251 6.83 23.00 -18.88
N VAL A 252 6.64 24.25 -18.49
CA VAL A 252 7.56 25.36 -18.71
C VAL A 252 7.81 26.08 -17.40
N ASP A 253 9.07 26.35 -17.11
CA ASP A 253 9.51 27.18 -15.99
C ASP A 253 10.22 28.39 -16.55
N ALA A 254 9.82 29.60 -16.15
CA ALA A 254 10.42 30.86 -16.64
C ALA A 254 10.61 31.87 -15.50
N THR A 255 11.73 32.57 -15.52
CA THR A 255 11.97 33.79 -14.75
C THR A 255 12.13 34.94 -15.73
N LEU A 256 11.30 35.97 -15.62
CA LEU A 256 11.19 37.06 -16.55
C LEU A 256 11.41 38.42 -15.82
N PHE A 257 11.96 39.41 -16.53
CA PHE A 257 12.09 40.79 -16.05
C PHE A 257 12.81 40.96 -14.72
N GLY A 258 13.74 40.04 -14.40
CA GLY A 258 14.52 40.10 -13.17
C GLY A 258 13.80 39.73 -11.89
N GLY A 259 12.60 39.12 -11.96
CA GLY A 259 11.89 38.73 -10.72
C GLY A 259 10.49 38.13 -10.85
N LEU A 260 9.97 37.98 -12.05
CA LEU A 260 8.67 37.31 -12.26
C LEU A 260 8.91 35.85 -12.55
N ASP A 261 8.64 35.00 -11.55
CA ASP A 261 8.70 33.56 -11.70
C ASP A 261 7.35 33.01 -12.16
N PHE A 262 7.40 32.21 -13.21
CA PHE A 262 6.25 31.55 -13.82
C PHE A 262 6.53 30.06 -13.99
N SER A 263 5.57 29.22 -13.59
CA SER A 263 5.58 27.77 -13.85
C SER A 263 4.21 27.34 -14.32
N PHE A 264 4.19 26.59 -15.40
CA PHE A 264 2.97 26.01 -15.96
C PHE A 264 3.18 24.56 -16.33
N ASP A 265 2.22 23.70 -15.93
CA ASP A 265 2.20 22.28 -16.23
C ASP A 265 0.88 21.87 -16.86
N GLY A 266 0.97 21.03 -17.88
CA GLY A 266 -0.15 20.28 -18.41
C GLY A 266 0.09 18.79 -18.24
N PHE A 267 -0.91 18.06 -17.80
CA PHE A 267 -0.80 16.60 -17.61
C PHE A 267 -1.97 15.84 -18.23
N TYR A 268 -1.69 14.62 -18.64
CA TYR A 268 -2.67 13.62 -19.00
C TYR A 268 -2.31 12.30 -18.32
N GLN A 269 -3.31 11.66 -17.73
CA GLN A 269 -3.15 10.35 -17.09
C GLN A 269 -4.28 9.43 -17.55
N ARG A 270 -3.90 8.23 -17.98
CA ARG A 270 -4.83 7.13 -18.20
C ARG A 270 -4.57 6.02 -17.21
N ARG A 271 -5.55 5.76 -16.35
CA ARG A 271 -5.55 4.59 -15.47
C ARG A 271 -6.36 3.48 -16.12
N SER A 272 -5.84 2.28 -16.14
CA SER A 272 -6.44 1.08 -16.72
C SER A 272 -6.22 -0.13 -15.82
N ASN A 273 -6.94 -1.19 -16.06
CA ASN A 273 -6.99 -2.38 -15.20
C ASN A 273 -7.40 -2.03 -13.76
N ILE A 274 -8.26 -1.00 -13.60
CA ILE A 274 -8.80 -0.63 -12.30
C ILE A 274 -9.77 -1.73 -11.88
N TRP A 275 -9.62 -2.20 -10.68
CA TRP A 275 -10.42 -3.26 -10.09
C TRP A 275 -11.81 -2.75 -9.79
N VAL A 276 -12.80 -3.35 -10.41
CA VAL A 276 -14.22 -3.02 -10.23
C VAL A 276 -14.97 -4.26 -9.78
N SER A 277 -15.95 -4.08 -8.90
CA SER A 277 -16.86 -5.15 -8.50
C SER A 277 -17.71 -5.55 -9.69
N THR A 278 -17.86 -6.85 -9.89
CA THR A 278 -18.69 -7.42 -10.96
C THR A 278 -20.04 -7.88 -10.48
N ALA A 279 -20.48 -7.46 -9.30
CA ALA A 279 -21.77 -7.86 -8.70
C ALA A 279 -22.97 -7.74 -9.64
N GLY A 280 -22.97 -6.75 -10.56
CA GLY A 280 -24.01 -6.59 -11.58
C GLY A 280 -23.87 -7.49 -12.80
N LYS A 281 -22.73 -8.17 -13.00
CA LYS A 281 -22.48 -9.08 -14.14
C LYS A 281 -22.92 -10.52 -13.86
N TYR A 282 -22.94 -10.91 -12.60
CA TYR A 282 -23.23 -12.28 -12.17
C TYR A 282 -24.59 -12.36 -11.50
N SER A 283 -25.30 -13.45 -11.74
CA SER A 283 -26.58 -13.73 -11.08
C SER A 283 -26.38 -13.97 -9.59
N SER A 284 -27.32 -13.51 -8.76
CA SER A 284 -27.37 -13.84 -7.33
C SER A 284 -27.55 -15.35 -7.08
N GLU A 285 -28.00 -16.10 -8.07
CA GLU A 285 -28.11 -17.56 -8.01
C GLU A 285 -26.75 -18.25 -7.92
N LEU A 286 -25.65 -17.54 -8.18
CA LEU A 286 -24.30 -18.04 -8.01
C LEU A 286 -24.01 -18.43 -6.55
N GLY A 287 -24.70 -17.80 -5.58
CA GLY A 287 -24.63 -18.11 -4.15
C GLY A 287 -23.29 -17.75 -3.49
N VAL A 288 -22.45 -16.98 -4.17
CA VAL A 288 -21.14 -16.50 -3.71
C VAL A 288 -20.92 -15.06 -4.17
N ASP A 289 -19.99 -14.37 -3.54
CA ASP A 289 -19.62 -13.02 -3.94
C ASP A 289 -19.01 -13.02 -5.35
N ALA A 290 -19.40 -12.02 -6.13
CA ALA A 290 -18.89 -11.83 -7.47
C ALA A 290 -17.40 -11.42 -7.41
N PRO A 291 -16.55 -11.95 -8.33
CA PRO A 291 -15.14 -11.59 -8.35
C PRO A 291 -14.94 -10.13 -8.75
N TYR A 292 -13.76 -9.59 -8.45
CA TYR A 292 -13.30 -8.32 -9.00
C TYR A 292 -12.68 -8.53 -10.38
N GLU A 293 -12.88 -7.60 -11.30
CA GLU A 293 -12.26 -7.60 -12.63
C GLU A 293 -11.51 -6.29 -12.89
N GLY A 294 -10.42 -6.36 -13.65
CA GLY A 294 -9.59 -5.21 -14.02
C GLY A 294 -10.10 -4.46 -15.24
N ASP A 295 -11.39 -4.15 -15.30
CA ASP A 295 -12.06 -3.56 -16.47
C ASP A 295 -12.19 -2.04 -16.41
N GLY A 296 -11.92 -1.43 -15.25
CA GLY A 296 -12.08 0.00 -15.06
C GLY A 296 -11.03 0.80 -15.83
N ILE A 297 -11.47 1.87 -16.49
CA ILE A 297 -10.61 2.85 -17.17
C ILE A 297 -11.03 4.24 -16.73
N VAL A 298 -10.03 5.06 -16.35
CA VAL A 298 -10.24 6.47 -15.99
C VAL A 298 -9.19 7.33 -16.68
N ASP A 299 -9.64 8.33 -17.42
CA ASP A 299 -8.79 9.37 -18.01
C ASP A 299 -8.90 10.66 -17.19
N SER A 300 -7.75 11.29 -16.90
CA SER A 300 -7.65 12.55 -16.17
C SER A 300 -6.67 13.47 -16.88
N TRP A 301 -7.00 14.73 -16.97
CA TRP A 301 -6.13 15.75 -17.54
C TRP A 301 -6.35 17.08 -16.82
N GLY A 302 -5.36 17.95 -16.90
CA GLY A 302 -5.42 19.25 -16.25
C GLY A 302 -4.17 20.08 -16.50
N TRP A 303 -4.16 21.25 -15.90
CA TRP A 303 -3.05 22.22 -15.90
C TRP A 303 -2.95 22.86 -14.52
#